data_72d70c56099cc39755cd646dee000ad5
#
_entry.id   72d70c56099cc39755cd646dee000ad5
#
_cell.length_a   1.000
_cell.length_b   1.000
_cell.length_c   1.000
_cell.angle_alpha   90.00
_cell.angle_beta   90.00
_cell.angle_gamma   90.00
#
_symmetry.space_group_name_H-M   'P 1'
#
loop_
_entity.id
_entity.type
_entity.pdbx_description
1 polymer ?
#
loop_
_entity_poly.entity_id
_entity_poly.type
_entity_poly.pdbx_seq_one_letter_code
_entity_poly.pdbx_strand_id
1 'polypeptide(L)'
;VALRHDRNRNLAHDGTMATRSTFVYSSAALRRMLGLPTSVPVQMREFWDVIWVWVKGDRPTFVSKTDFKRHFVERRQTEAQSLKVTDWLRDPPHYTVTNPATGSQHLVVEHRDRLDCDCEDYHWQQQFIGRGCCKHGYAVLQYLGFDSLQDFIQANLNGE
;
A
#
# COMPACT_ATOMS: atom_id res chain seq x y z
N VAL A 1 20.93 10.98 25.74
CA VAL A 1 19.58 11.48 25.41
C VAL A 1 18.87 10.35 24.69
N ALA A 2 17.97 9.65 25.42
CA ALA A 2 17.25 8.50 24.88
C ALA A 2 16.10 8.99 24.00
N LEU A 3 16.11 8.59 22.73
CA LEU A 3 14.99 8.75 21.80
C LEU A 3 13.85 7.85 22.29
N ARG A 4 12.82 8.45 22.86
CA ARG A 4 11.56 7.75 23.15
C ARG A 4 10.89 7.44 21.82
N HIS A 5 10.92 6.17 21.41
CA HIS A 5 10.05 5.64 20.37
C HIS A 5 8.61 5.72 20.87
N ASP A 6 7.86 6.60 20.24
CA ASP A 6 6.44 6.79 20.50
C ASP A 6 5.65 5.58 19.95
N ARG A 7 5.35 4.62 20.84
CA ARG A 7 4.67 3.35 20.51
C ARG A 7 3.16 3.47 20.36
N ASN A 8 2.62 4.66 20.07
CA ASN A 8 1.18 4.86 20.25
C ASN A 8 0.44 5.45 19.03
N ARG A 9 0.75 4.98 17.80
CA ARG A 9 0.00 5.40 16.59
C ARG A 9 -0.80 4.29 15.90
N ASN A 10 -1.13 3.20 16.60
CA ASN A 10 -1.80 2.04 16.01
C ASN A 10 -3.31 1.97 16.29
N LEU A 11 -3.93 3.04 16.73
CA LEU A 11 -5.37 3.08 16.92
C LEU A 11 -6.02 3.60 15.64
N ALA A 12 -6.91 2.81 15.05
CA ALA A 12 -7.91 3.33 14.12
C ALA A 12 -8.70 4.44 14.86
N HIS A 13 -9.25 5.39 14.13
CA HIS A 13 -9.95 6.58 14.66
C HIS A 13 -11.11 6.26 15.64
N ASP A 14 -11.49 5.00 15.75
CA ASP A 14 -12.54 4.48 16.65
C ASP A 14 -11.97 3.73 17.86
N GLY A 15 -10.67 3.74 18.09
CA GLY A 15 -10.03 3.02 19.20
C GLY A 15 -9.82 1.53 18.95
N THR A 16 -10.17 1.01 17.79
CA THR A 16 -9.99 -0.39 17.43
C THR A 16 -8.56 -0.62 16.95
N MET A 17 -7.92 -1.70 17.43
CA MET A 17 -6.58 -2.10 16.96
C MET A 17 -6.60 -2.36 15.45
N ALA A 18 -5.63 -1.78 14.73
CA ALA A 18 -5.48 -2.04 13.31
C ALA A 18 -5.19 -3.53 13.06
N THR A 19 -5.93 -4.13 12.13
CA THR A 19 -5.78 -5.52 11.71
C THR A 19 -5.55 -5.58 10.20
N ARG A 20 -5.18 -6.76 9.67
CA ARG A 20 -5.11 -6.98 8.22
C ARG A 20 -6.39 -6.54 7.52
N SER A 21 -7.54 -6.89 8.10
CA SER A 21 -8.85 -6.54 7.56
C SER A 21 -9.07 -5.03 7.53
N THR A 22 -8.85 -4.33 8.64
CA THR A 22 -9.04 -2.88 8.71
C THR A 22 -8.02 -2.10 7.89
N PHE A 23 -6.86 -2.66 7.61
CA PHE A 23 -5.85 -2.04 6.76
C PHE A 23 -6.25 -2.04 5.27
N VAL A 24 -6.78 -3.15 4.76
CA VAL A 24 -7.22 -3.28 3.37
C VAL A 24 -8.65 -2.77 3.18
N TYR A 25 -9.57 -3.17 4.06
CA TYR A 25 -11.01 -2.88 3.98
C TYR A 25 -11.37 -1.71 4.92
N SER A 26 -10.87 -0.52 4.61
CA SER A 26 -11.09 0.66 5.44
C SER A 26 -12.15 1.59 4.86
N SER A 27 -12.79 2.38 5.73
CA SER A 27 -13.72 3.43 5.30
C SER A 27 -13.05 4.49 4.41
N ALA A 28 -11.75 4.72 4.61
CA ALA A 28 -10.96 5.58 3.73
C ALA A 28 -10.78 4.98 2.33
N ALA A 29 -10.54 3.65 2.23
CA ALA A 29 -10.49 2.95 0.95
C ALA A 29 -11.86 2.99 0.25
N LEU A 30 -12.95 2.71 0.98
CA LEU A 30 -14.31 2.80 0.43
C LEU A 30 -14.60 4.19 -0.15
N ARG A 31 -14.31 5.25 0.60
CA ARG A 31 -14.54 6.62 0.10
C ARG A 31 -13.77 6.91 -1.17
N ARG A 32 -12.50 6.50 -1.25
CA ARG A 32 -11.71 6.66 -2.50
C ARG A 32 -12.29 5.87 -3.67
N MET A 33 -12.71 4.62 -3.44
CA MET A 33 -13.33 3.79 -4.49
C MET A 33 -14.62 4.40 -5.03
N LEU A 34 -15.41 5.04 -4.17
CA LEU A 34 -16.68 5.65 -4.52
C LEU A 34 -16.57 7.15 -4.87
N GLY A 35 -15.38 7.74 -4.84
CA GLY A 35 -15.18 9.18 -5.10
C GLY A 35 -15.84 10.09 -4.06
N LEU A 36 -16.00 9.63 -2.80
CA LEU A 36 -16.68 10.37 -1.75
C LEU A 36 -15.73 11.26 -0.94
N PRO A 37 -16.15 12.45 -0.53
CA PRO A 37 -15.41 13.28 0.41
C PRO A 37 -15.25 12.60 1.76
N THR A 38 -14.20 12.96 2.51
CA THR A 38 -13.92 12.43 3.84
C THR A 38 -15.02 12.73 4.87
N SER A 39 -15.78 13.81 4.66
CA SER A 39 -16.88 14.25 5.50
C SER A 39 -18.14 13.38 5.38
N VAL A 40 -18.27 12.54 4.33
CA VAL A 40 -19.46 11.70 4.15
C VAL A 40 -19.40 10.52 5.14
N PRO A 41 -20.42 10.37 6.01
CA PRO A 41 -20.52 9.23 6.91
C PRO A 41 -20.71 7.93 6.12
N VAL A 42 -19.93 6.92 6.45
CA VAL A 42 -20.04 5.57 5.90
C VAL A 42 -20.00 4.56 7.04
N GLN A 43 -20.73 3.47 6.89
CA GLN A 43 -20.66 2.31 7.78
C GLN A 43 -20.28 1.08 6.95
N MET A 44 -19.52 0.18 7.56
CA MET A 44 -19.03 -1.02 6.91
C MET A 44 -19.15 -2.20 7.86
N ARG A 45 -19.51 -3.36 7.30
CA ARG A 45 -19.51 -4.63 8.02
C ARG A 45 -18.92 -5.72 7.14
N GLU A 46 -17.93 -6.40 7.67
CA GLU A 46 -17.23 -7.46 6.95
C GLU A 46 -18.00 -8.77 7.01
N PHE A 47 -18.15 -9.41 5.85
CA PHE A 47 -18.61 -10.79 5.69
C PHE A 47 -17.49 -11.63 5.05
N TRP A 48 -17.77 -12.89 4.69
CA TRP A 48 -16.75 -13.80 4.18
C TRP A 48 -16.04 -13.28 2.93
N ASP A 49 -16.76 -12.92 1.91
CA ASP A 49 -16.26 -12.51 0.58
C ASP A 49 -16.66 -11.09 0.15
N VAL A 50 -17.55 -10.47 0.91
CA VAL A 50 -18.08 -9.13 0.64
C VAL A 50 -18.01 -8.24 1.87
N ILE A 51 -18.06 -6.93 1.64
CA ILE A 51 -18.24 -5.90 2.64
C ILE A 51 -19.62 -5.28 2.44
N TRP A 52 -20.49 -5.39 3.44
CA TRP A 52 -21.70 -4.60 3.51
C TRP A 52 -21.31 -3.14 3.74
N VAL A 53 -21.85 -2.24 2.94
CA VAL A 53 -21.56 -0.81 3.02
C VAL A 53 -22.85 -0.01 3.02
N TRP A 54 -22.87 1.02 3.84
CA TRP A 54 -23.89 2.03 3.83
C TRP A 54 -23.24 3.42 3.77
N VAL A 55 -23.71 4.25 2.84
CA VAL A 55 -23.31 5.64 2.67
C VAL A 55 -24.49 6.50 3.04
N LYS A 56 -24.29 7.57 3.81
CA LYS A 56 -25.38 8.47 4.21
C LYS A 56 -26.07 9.04 2.97
N GLY A 57 -27.38 8.80 2.88
CA GLY A 57 -28.22 9.23 1.77
C GLY A 57 -28.52 8.14 0.74
N ASP A 58 -27.81 7.01 0.79
CA ASP A 58 -27.98 5.92 -0.15
C ASP A 58 -28.55 4.66 0.50
N ARG A 59 -29.00 3.71 -0.33
CA ARG A 59 -29.37 2.37 0.12
C ARG A 59 -28.12 1.55 0.41
N PRO A 60 -28.15 0.70 1.46
CA PRO A 60 -27.06 -0.26 1.70
C PRO A 60 -26.81 -1.14 0.48
N THR A 61 -25.55 -1.48 0.26
CA THR A 61 -25.10 -2.36 -0.81
C THR A 61 -23.94 -3.25 -0.36
N PHE A 62 -23.47 -4.12 -1.25
CA PHE A 62 -22.31 -4.96 -1.02
C PHE A 62 -21.19 -4.61 -2.00
N VAL A 63 -19.97 -4.57 -1.48
CA VAL A 63 -18.75 -4.40 -2.28
C VAL A 63 -17.88 -5.64 -2.09
N SER A 64 -17.33 -6.18 -3.17
CA SER A 64 -16.51 -7.38 -3.06
C SER A 64 -15.16 -7.08 -2.40
N LYS A 65 -14.64 -8.04 -1.63
CA LYS A 65 -13.28 -7.95 -1.09
C LYS A 65 -12.22 -7.90 -2.18
N THR A 66 -12.50 -8.50 -3.34
CA THR A 66 -11.62 -8.45 -4.52
C THR A 66 -11.48 -7.03 -5.04
N ASP A 67 -12.57 -6.24 -5.07
CA ASP A 67 -12.50 -4.84 -5.50
C ASP A 67 -11.67 -3.98 -4.54
N PHE A 68 -11.79 -4.18 -3.25
CA PHE A 68 -10.92 -3.53 -2.26
C PHE A 68 -9.44 -3.88 -2.46
N LYS A 69 -9.13 -5.17 -2.68
CA LYS A 69 -7.75 -5.62 -2.93
C LYS A 69 -7.19 -5.05 -4.23
N ARG A 70 -8.00 -5.03 -5.30
CA ARG A 70 -7.63 -4.42 -6.57
C ARG A 70 -7.35 -2.92 -6.39
N HIS A 71 -8.25 -2.18 -5.75
CA HIS A 71 -8.05 -0.76 -5.45
C HIS A 71 -6.81 -0.51 -4.60
N PHE A 72 -6.51 -1.39 -3.64
CA PHE A 72 -5.31 -1.31 -2.80
C PHE A 72 -4.02 -1.34 -3.61
N VAL A 73 -3.97 -2.19 -4.64
CA VAL A 73 -2.83 -2.32 -5.55
C VAL A 73 -2.80 -1.17 -6.56
N GLU A 74 -3.89 -0.95 -7.31
CA GLU A 74 -3.98 0.04 -8.39
C GLU A 74 -3.66 1.46 -7.91
N ARG A 75 -4.11 1.83 -6.72
CA ARG A 75 -3.78 3.12 -6.13
C ARG A 75 -2.27 3.32 -6.00
N ARG A 76 -1.55 2.31 -5.51
CA ARG A 76 -0.10 2.38 -5.34
C ARG A 76 0.64 2.40 -6.67
N GLN A 77 0.17 1.64 -7.64
CA GLN A 77 0.71 1.66 -9.00
C GLN A 77 0.52 3.04 -9.67
N THR A 78 -0.65 3.65 -9.49
CA THR A 78 -0.93 4.99 -10.01
C THR A 78 -0.08 6.05 -9.31
N GLU A 79 0.01 6.03 -7.97
CA GLU A 79 0.86 6.96 -7.22
C GLU A 79 2.35 6.81 -7.57
N ALA A 80 2.79 5.62 -7.94
CA ALA A 80 4.17 5.33 -8.35
C ALA A 80 4.58 6.09 -9.63
N GLN A 81 3.65 6.30 -10.57
CA GLN A 81 3.93 6.94 -11.86
C GLN A 81 4.47 8.36 -11.75
N SER A 82 4.19 9.05 -10.65
CA SER A 82 4.68 10.41 -10.40
C SER A 82 6.04 10.46 -9.68
N LEU A 83 6.58 9.32 -9.30
CA LEU A 83 7.83 9.22 -8.54
C LEU A 83 9.04 9.08 -9.46
N LYS A 84 10.17 9.65 -9.06
CA LYS A 84 11.43 9.56 -9.77
C LYS A 84 12.34 8.54 -9.09
N VAL A 85 12.84 7.58 -9.86
CA VAL A 85 13.79 6.56 -9.40
C VAL A 85 15.19 6.92 -9.82
N THR A 86 16.14 6.78 -8.91
CA THR A 86 17.59 6.87 -9.16
C THR A 86 18.23 5.62 -8.62
N ASP A 87 18.92 4.86 -9.44
CA ASP A 87 19.63 3.67 -9.04
C ASP A 87 21.01 3.98 -8.44
N TRP A 88 21.43 3.09 -7.56
CA TRP A 88 22.77 3.08 -7.00
C TRP A 88 23.38 1.73 -7.34
N LEU A 89 24.45 1.73 -8.11
CA LEU A 89 25.19 0.53 -8.50
C LEU A 89 25.85 -0.11 -7.27
N ARG A 90 25.08 -0.93 -6.57
CA ARG A 90 25.48 -1.66 -5.35
C ARG A 90 25.01 -3.10 -5.42
N ASP A 91 25.52 -3.93 -4.54
CA ASP A 91 25.09 -5.30 -4.33
C ASP A 91 24.67 -5.46 -2.84
N PRO A 92 23.39 -5.73 -2.53
CA PRO A 92 22.26 -5.77 -3.47
C PRO A 92 21.94 -4.39 -4.08
N PRO A 93 21.23 -4.32 -5.23
CA PRO A 93 20.87 -3.05 -5.84
C PRO A 93 20.00 -2.18 -4.93
N HIS A 94 20.28 -0.88 -4.93
CA HIS A 94 19.57 0.12 -4.12
C HIS A 94 19.04 1.23 -5.02
N TYR A 95 17.85 1.71 -4.70
CA TYR A 95 17.18 2.77 -5.43
C TYR A 95 16.72 3.87 -4.48
N THR A 96 17.00 5.13 -4.82
CA THR A 96 16.36 6.26 -4.17
C THR A 96 15.13 6.66 -4.97
N VAL A 97 13.98 6.63 -4.32
CA VAL A 97 12.70 7.04 -4.91
C VAL A 97 12.29 8.39 -4.35
N THR A 98 12.24 9.39 -5.21
CA THR A 98 11.94 10.78 -4.83
C THR A 98 10.54 11.16 -5.30
N ASN A 99 9.77 11.81 -4.43
CA ASN A 99 8.54 12.48 -4.81
C ASN A 99 8.89 13.93 -5.25
N PRO A 100 8.79 14.27 -6.54
CA PRO A 100 9.19 15.59 -7.01
C PRO A 100 8.29 16.73 -6.50
N ALA A 101 7.06 16.43 -6.09
CA ALA A 101 6.14 17.43 -5.56
C ALA A 101 6.44 17.83 -4.11
N THR A 102 6.99 16.93 -3.30
CA THR A 102 7.27 17.18 -1.87
C THR A 102 8.77 17.18 -1.55
N GLY A 103 9.60 16.64 -2.43
CA GLY A 103 11.03 16.42 -2.19
C GLY A 103 11.32 15.24 -1.25
N SER A 104 10.30 14.51 -0.78
CA SER A 104 10.51 13.35 0.09
C SER A 104 11.23 12.23 -0.68
N GLN A 105 12.12 11.53 0.01
CA GLN A 105 12.93 10.46 -0.54
C GLN A 105 12.78 9.21 0.31
N HIS A 106 12.77 8.06 -0.34
CA HIS A 106 12.75 6.75 0.28
C HIS A 106 13.76 5.82 -0.38
N LEU A 107 14.37 4.97 0.43
CA LEU A 107 15.30 3.96 -0.02
C LEU A 107 14.56 2.66 -0.29
N VAL A 108 14.76 2.10 -1.48
CA VAL A 108 14.27 0.76 -1.86
C VAL A 108 15.49 -0.14 -2.11
N VAL A 109 15.49 -1.30 -1.49
CA VAL A 109 16.53 -2.33 -1.65
C VAL A 109 15.94 -3.51 -2.40
N GLU A 110 16.58 -3.91 -3.49
CA GLU A 110 16.17 -5.04 -4.30
C GLU A 110 16.71 -6.35 -3.71
N HIS A 111 15.83 -7.31 -3.57
CA HIS A 111 16.14 -8.70 -3.29
C HIS A 111 15.54 -9.59 -4.38
N ARG A 112 15.92 -10.84 -4.42
CA ARG A 112 15.47 -11.79 -5.44
C ARG A 112 13.95 -11.99 -5.46
N ASP A 113 13.30 -11.92 -4.28
CA ASP A 113 11.90 -12.25 -4.07
C ASP A 113 11.04 -11.09 -3.53
N ARG A 114 11.65 -9.91 -3.34
CA ARG A 114 10.97 -8.74 -2.78
C ARG A 114 11.75 -7.45 -3.00
N LEU A 115 11.05 -6.35 -2.76
CA LEU A 115 11.63 -5.01 -2.67
C LEU A 115 11.37 -4.46 -1.28
N ASP A 116 12.41 -4.28 -0.47
CA ASP A 116 12.31 -3.68 0.86
C ASP A 116 12.32 -2.15 0.73
N CYS A 117 11.47 -1.47 1.50
CA CYS A 117 11.40 0.00 1.51
C CYS A 117 11.35 0.52 2.95
N ASP A 118 11.99 1.65 3.20
CA ASP A 118 12.02 2.32 4.50
C ASP A 118 10.75 3.11 4.83
N CYS A 119 9.75 3.16 3.93
CA CYS A 119 8.53 3.92 4.13
C CYS A 119 7.54 3.24 5.08
N GLU A 120 6.72 4.06 5.73
CA GLU A 120 5.70 3.60 6.69
C GLU A 120 4.67 2.65 6.06
N ASP A 121 4.23 2.91 4.81
CA ASP A 121 3.27 2.05 4.11
C ASP A 121 3.82 0.63 3.89
N TYR A 122 5.12 0.49 3.56
CA TYR A 122 5.77 -0.81 3.44
C TYR A 122 5.80 -1.54 4.79
N HIS A 123 6.18 -0.86 5.88
CA HIS A 123 6.19 -1.45 7.22
C HIS A 123 4.79 -1.93 7.65
N TRP A 124 3.74 -1.14 7.38
CA TRP A 124 2.36 -1.57 7.63
C TRP A 124 1.97 -2.81 6.82
N GLN A 125 2.37 -2.87 5.54
CA GLN A 125 2.10 -4.06 4.71
C GLN A 125 2.82 -5.30 5.26
N GLN A 126 4.08 -5.17 5.68
CA GLN A 126 4.81 -6.29 6.31
C GLN A 126 4.12 -6.74 7.60
N GLN A 127 3.70 -5.80 8.44
CA GLN A 127 3.06 -6.12 9.72
C GLN A 127 1.70 -6.80 9.55
N PHE A 128 0.83 -6.32 8.64
CA PHE A 128 -0.55 -6.77 8.54
C PHE A 128 -0.81 -7.80 7.44
N ILE A 129 0.02 -7.84 6.41
CA ILE A 129 -0.14 -8.72 5.25
C ILE A 129 0.97 -9.76 5.17
N GLY A 130 2.13 -9.50 5.81
CA GLY A 130 3.32 -10.34 5.80
C GLY A 130 4.19 -10.17 4.55
N ARG A 131 3.69 -9.50 3.53
CA ARG A 131 4.41 -9.12 2.29
C ARG A 131 3.61 -8.03 1.59
N GLY A 132 4.27 -7.30 0.70
CA GLY A 132 3.57 -6.27 -0.08
C GLY A 132 4.54 -5.44 -0.90
N CYS A 133 3.98 -4.49 -1.63
CA CYS A 133 4.72 -3.53 -2.40
C CYS A 133 4.08 -2.15 -2.20
N CYS A 134 4.83 -1.22 -1.65
CA CYS A 134 4.39 0.18 -1.50
C CYS A 134 4.54 0.93 -2.84
N LYS A 135 4.05 2.15 -2.92
CA LYS A 135 4.20 2.97 -4.13
C LYS A 135 5.65 3.17 -4.57
N HIS A 136 6.60 3.23 -3.63
CA HIS A 136 8.02 3.36 -3.95
C HIS A 136 8.57 2.06 -4.57
N GLY A 137 8.15 0.90 -4.05
CA GLY A 137 8.45 -0.38 -4.66
C GLY A 137 7.85 -0.52 -6.07
N TYR A 138 6.60 -0.09 -6.27
CA TYR A 138 6.00 -0.06 -7.61
C TYR A 138 6.72 0.90 -8.57
N ALA A 139 7.25 2.02 -8.08
CA ALA A 139 8.06 2.91 -8.92
C ALA A 139 9.34 2.21 -9.40
N VAL A 140 10.01 1.45 -8.51
CA VAL A 140 11.18 0.64 -8.90
C VAL A 140 10.80 -0.48 -9.87
N LEU A 141 9.68 -1.19 -9.65
CA LEU A 141 9.20 -2.21 -10.59
C LEU A 141 8.97 -1.62 -11.99
N GLN A 142 8.31 -0.47 -12.07
CA GLN A 142 8.07 0.23 -13.34
C GLN A 142 9.39 0.68 -14.00
N TYR A 143 10.35 1.16 -13.20
CA TYR A 143 11.68 1.51 -13.66
C TYR A 143 12.44 0.31 -14.25
N LEU A 144 12.28 -0.87 -13.65
CA LEU A 144 12.86 -2.13 -14.11
C LEU A 144 12.06 -2.79 -15.25
N GLY A 145 10.88 -2.27 -15.61
CA GLY A 145 10.04 -2.78 -16.69
C GLY A 145 9.07 -3.90 -16.29
N PHE A 146 8.74 -4.02 -15.01
CA PHE A 146 7.78 -4.99 -14.49
C PHE A 146 6.42 -4.35 -14.17
N ASP A 147 5.33 -5.02 -14.51
CA ASP A 147 3.97 -4.57 -14.21
C ASP A 147 3.53 -4.97 -12.79
N SER A 148 4.09 -6.05 -12.25
CA SER A 148 3.74 -6.54 -10.92
C SER A 148 4.94 -7.09 -10.16
N LEU A 149 4.81 -7.15 -8.82
CA LEU A 149 5.80 -7.82 -7.97
C LEU A 149 5.92 -9.31 -8.31
N GLN A 150 4.82 -9.95 -8.75
CA GLN A 150 4.84 -11.35 -9.13
C GLN A 150 5.67 -11.59 -10.39
N ASP A 151 5.55 -10.74 -11.39
CA ASP A 151 6.34 -10.85 -12.64
C ASP A 151 7.83 -10.68 -12.35
N PHE A 152 8.18 -9.72 -11.49
CA PHE A 152 9.55 -9.51 -11.01
C PHE A 152 10.11 -10.76 -10.32
N ILE A 153 9.36 -11.32 -9.37
CA ILE A 153 9.77 -12.53 -8.64
C ILE A 153 9.96 -13.71 -9.61
N GLN A 154 9.02 -13.91 -10.54
CA GLN A 154 9.11 -15.00 -11.51
C GLN A 154 10.29 -14.85 -12.46
N ALA A 155 10.58 -13.63 -12.93
CA ALA A 155 11.74 -13.37 -13.77
C ALA A 155 13.05 -13.72 -13.06
N ASN A 156 13.17 -13.34 -11.78
CA ASN A 156 14.35 -13.62 -10.98
C ASN A 156 14.50 -15.10 -10.61
N LEU A 157 13.40 -15.85 -10.50
CA LEU A 157 13.45 -17.29 -10.23
C LEU A 157 13.79 -18.12 -11.49
N ASN A 158 13.41 -17.63 -12.68
CA ASN A 158 13.62 -18.32 -13.95
C ASN A 158 14.95 -17.94 -14.64
N GLY A 159 15.70 -17.00 -14.09
CA GLY A 159 16.96 -16.49 -14.63
C GLY A 159 18.21 -17.29 -14.23
N GLU A 160 18.05 -18.55 -13.74
CA GLU A 160 19.14 -19.50 -13.45
C GLU A 160 19.29 -20.52 -14.54
#